data_22e2299aedaff9eba22fac5e090c8d10
#
_entry.id   22e2299aedaff9eba22fac5e090c8d10
#
_cell.length_a   1.000
_cell.length_b   1.000
_cell.length_c   1.000
_cell.angle_alpha   90.00
_cell.angle_beta   90.00
_cell.angle_gamma   90.00
#
_symmetry.space_group_name_H-M   'P 1'
#
loop_
_entity.id
_entity.type
_entity.pdbx_description
1 polymer ?
#
loop_
_entity_poly.entity_id
_entity_poly.type
_entity_poly.pdbx_seq_one_letter_code
_entity_poly.pdbx_strand_id
1 'polypeptide(L)'
;MKLTALVTPAVIMCLLCTQAHSSDFAKLDEALPSNGIINNLEPVFDFDGDGCLPSAGISRTGQQNVGLKTSGKITGDCRSGNFLLTSNTLHRYVCKVASGNQYCAHFYALYFEKDQLFNYFGGGHRHDWEHAAVWTTNGTVTHGSYSAHGDLFTKPASELPFEGSHLKIVYHKDGITTHALRFAKSNEYAENP
;
A
#
# COMPACT_ATOMS: atom_id res chain seq x y z
N MET A 1 36.16 -56.22 -38.69
CA MET A 1 34.92 -55.58 -38.22
C MET A 1 35.27 -54.35 -37.38
N LYS A 2 35.08 -53.17 -37.95
CA LYS A 2 35.31 -51.89 -37.20
C LYS A 2 34.00 -51.40 -36.68
N LEU A 3 33.86 -51.29 -35.35
CA LEU A 3 32.68 -50.69 -34.68
C LEU A 3 32.93 -49.17 -34.63
N THR A 4 32.08 -48.42 -35.30
CA THR A 4 32.01 -46.99 -35.22
C THR A 4 30.98 -46.61 -34.13
N ALA A 5 31.43 -46.00 -33.04
CA ALA A 5 30.58 -45.47 -32.00
C ALA A 5 30.00 -44.12 -32.44
N LEU A 6 28.68 -44.02 -32.52
CA LEU A 6 27.96 -42.75 -32.68
C LEU A 6 27.90 -42.03 -31.35
N VAL A 7 28.50 -40.86 -31.30
CA VAL A 7 28.39 -39.92 -30.18
C VAL A 7 27.21 -38.99 -30.50
N THR A 8 26.11 -39.12 -29.77
CA THR A 8 24.96 -38.19 -29.83
C THR A 8 25.29 -36.94 -28.99
N PRO A 9 25.12 -35.72 -29.53
CA PRO A 9 25.32 -34.52 -28.72
C PRO A 9 24.11 -34.35 -27.75
N ALA A 10 24.41 -34.30 -26.45
CA ALA A 10 23.46 -33.91 -25.44
C ALA A 10 23.10 -32.42 -25.61
N VAL A 11 21.87 -32.13 -25.97
CA VAL A 11 21.35 -30.76 -25.98
C VAL A 11 21.15 -30.33 -24.51
N ILE A 12 22.05 -29.48 -24.03
CA ILE A 12 21.88 -28.79 -22.75
C ILE A 12 20.84 -27.74 -22.97
N MET A 13 19.61 -28.04 -22.57
CA MET A 13 18.50 -27.08 -22.49
C MET A 13 18.75 -26.18 -21.29
N CYS A 14 19.40 -25.03 -21.57
CA CYS A 14 19.57 -23.97 -20.58
C CYS A 14 18.19 -23.41 -20.24
N LEU A 15 17.59 -23.83 -19.11
CA LEU A 15 16.43 -23.13 -18.54
C LEU A 15 16.90 -21.72 -18.19
N LEU A 16 16.57 -20.77 -19.05
CA LEU A 16 16.58 -19.35 -18.70
C LEU A 16 15.52 -19.16 -17.61
N CYS A 17 15.92 -19.25 -16.35
CA CYS A 17 15.17 -18.63 -15.27
C CYS A 17 15.12 -17.14 -15.59
N THR A 18 14.06 -16.69 -16.21
CA THR A 18 13.74 -15.26 -16.26
C THR A 18 13.51 -14.83 -14.83
N GLN A 19 14.51 -14.20 -14.23
CA GLN A 19 14.30 -13.47 -13.00
C GLN A 19 13.23 -12.43 -13.32
N ALA A 20 12.09 -12.51 -12.63
CA ALA A 20 11.05 -11.48 -12.69
C ALA A 20 11.73 -10.15 -12.36
N HIS A 21 11.83 -9.30 -13.37
CA HIS A 21 12.46 -7.99 -13.21
C HIS A 21 11.49 -7.10 -12.40
N SER A 22 12.04 -6.16 -11.68
CA SER A 22 11.33 -5.15 -10.89
C SER A 22 10.19 -4.42 -11.65
N SER A 23 10.11 -4.55 -12.95
CA SER A 23 9.03 -4.03 -13.81
C SER A 23 7.66 -4.65 -13.55
N ASP A 24 7.58 -5.88 -13.01
CA ASP A 24 6.30 -6.53 -12.71
C ASP A 24 5.58 -5.91 -11.51
N PHE A 25 6.31 -5.22 -10.64
CA PHE A 25 5.78 -4.49 -9.50
C PHE A 25 5.74 -2.97 -9.73
N ALA A 26 5.71 -2.52 -10.99
CA ALA A 26 5.42 -1.14 -11.32
C ALA A 26 3.99 -0.77 -10.88
N LYS A 27 3.76 0.53 -10.65
CA LYS A 27 2.42 1.01 -10.33
C LYS A 27 1.39 0.54 -11.36
N LEU A 28 0.21 0.19 -10.91
CA LEU A 28 -0.91 -0.19 -11.77
C LEU A 28 -1.47 1.04 -12.48
N ASP A 29 -2.17 0.82 -13.58
CA ASP A 29 -2.90 1.89 -14.24
C ASP A 29 -4.08 2.31 -13.36
N GLU A 30 -4.40 3.58 -13.37
CA GLU A 30 -5.55 4.09 -12.66
C GLU A 30 -6.82 3.44 -13.19
N ALA A 31 -7.63 2.91 -12.28
CA ALA A 31 -8.87 2.21 -12.60
C ALA A 31 -10.04 2.80 -11.80
N LEU A 32 -10.27 4.10 -11.97
CA LEU A 32 -11.39 4.78 -11.33
C LEU A 32 -12.71 4.40 -12.00
N PRO A 33 -13.76 4.08 -11.21
CA PRO A 33 -15.10 3.92 -11.75
C PRO A 33 -15.59 5.20 -12.42
N SER A 34 -16.26 5.07 -13.55
CA SER A 34 -16.78 6.20 -14.34
C SER A 34 -17.98 6.93 -13.71
N ASN A 35 -18.47 6.48 -12.57
CA ASN A 35 -19.73 6.96 -11.98
C ASN A 35 -19.61 8.19 -11.07
N GLY A 36 -18.46 8.82 -10.97
CA GLY A 36 -18.27 10.07 -10.23
C GLY A 36 -18.46 10.02 -8.70
N ILE A 37 -18.91 8.87 -8.14
CA ILE A 37 -19.18 8.72 -6.70
C ILE A 37 -17.88 8.82 -5.87
N ILE A 38 -16.75 8.56 -6.49
CA ILE A 38 -15.46 8.48 -5.83
C ILE A 38 -14.53 9.64 -6.14
N ASN A 39 -14.95 10.56 -7.01
CA ASN A 39 -14.09 11.68 -7.42
C ASN A 39 -13.75 12.56 -6.23
N ASN A 40 -12.46 12.86 -6.06
CA ASN A 40 -11.91 13.73 -5.02
C ASN A 40 -12.17 13.26 -3.58
N LEU A 41 -12.31 11.97 -3.35
CA LEU A 41 -12.46 11.38 -2.00
C LEU A 41 -11.20 10.64 -1.55
N GLU A 42 -10.24 10.43 -2.44
CA GLU A 42 -8.98 9.78 -2.12
C GLU A 42 -8.21 10.56 -1.03
N PRO A 43 -7.74 9.88 0.01
CA PRO A 43 -6.88 10.51 1.01
C PRO A 43 -5.54 10.94 0.41
N VAL A 44 -4.92 11.92 1.04
CA VAL A 44 -3.51 12.26 0.82
C VAL A 44 -2.68 11.71 1.98
N PHE A 45 -1.55 11.08 1.65
CA PHE A 45 -0.71 10.39 2.61
C PHE A 45 0.63 11.09 2.80
N ASP A 46 1.07 11.16 4.04
CA ASP A 46 2.40 11.58 4.46
C ASP A 46 3.12 10.34 5.06
N PHE A 47 4.37 10.14 4.70
CA PHE A 47 5.17 9.01 5.16
C PHE A 47 6.35 9.52 5.98
N ASP A 48 6.22 9.50 7.31
CA ASP A 48 7.29 9.87 8.22
C ASP A 48 8.62 9.15 7.87
N GLY A 49 9.74 9.77 8.16
CA GLY A 49 11.07 9.24 7.82
C GLY A 49 11.50 7.99 8.59
N ASP A 50 10.64 7.46 9.44
CA ASP A 50 10.92 6.40 10.41
C ASP A 50 10.48 5.00 9.98
N GLY A 51 9.68 4.86 8.90
CA GLY A 51 9.18 3.60 8.36
C GLY A 51 9.52 3.37 6.88
N CYS A 52 8.96 2.32 6.30
CA CYS A 52 9.02 2.05 4.88
C CYS A 52 8.13 3.02 4.09
N LEU A 53 8.44 3.25 2.83
CA LEU A 53 7.50 3.82 1.87
C LEU A 53 6.58 2.72 1.32
N PRO A 54 5.38 3.05 0.84
CA PRO A 54 4.50 2.07 0.25
C PRO A 54 5.10 1.44 -1.02
N SER A 55 4.67 0.22 -1.31
CA SER A 55 5.12 -0.58 -2.45
C SER A 55 3.92 -1.29 -3.10
N ALA A 56 4.12 -1.92 -4.25
CA ALA A 56 3.10 -2.75 -4.86
C ALA A 56 3.02 -4.10 -4.14
N GLY A 57 1.89 -4.40 -3.50
CA GLY A 57 1.65 -5.69 -2.85
C GLY A 57 1.39 -6.84 -3.84
N ILE A 58 0.97 -6.49 -5.07
CA ILE A 58 0.68 -7.44 -6.15
C ILE A 58 1.22 -6.89 -7.47
N SER A 59 1.78 -7.77 -8.30
CA SER A 59 2.25 -7.42 -9.64
C SER A 59 1.10 -7.35 -10.65
N ARG A 60 1.36 -6.82 -11.85
CA ARG A 60 0.42 -6.82 -12.99
C ARG A 60 -0.01 -8.22 -13.43
N THR A 61 0.80 -9.23 -13.15
CA THR A 61 0.52 -10.63 -13.48
C THR A 61 -0.13 -11.40 -12.33
N GLY A 62 -0.45 -10.73 -11.20
CA GLY A 62 -1.06 -11.34 -10.03
C GLY A 62 -0.08 -12.01 -9.06
N GLN A 63 1.22 -11.80 -9.24
CA GLN A 63 2.23 -12.31 -8.33
C GLN A 63 2.27 -11.48 -7.04
N GLN A 64 2.28 -12.14 -5.89
CA GLN A 64 2.40 -11.47 -4.60
C GLN A 64 3.82 -10.97 -4.36
N ASN A 65 3.95 -9.76 -3.78
CA ASN A 65 5.23 -9.25 -3.31
C ASN A 65 5.74 -10.15 -2.17
N VAL A 66 7.00 -10.54 -2.23
CA VAL A 66 7.60 -11.43 -1.22
C VAL A 66 7.88 -10.72 0.11
N GLY A 67 7.79 -9.40 0.13
CA GLY A 67 8.09 -8.57 1.29
C GLY A 67 9.55 -8.63 1.72
N LEU A 68 9.91 -7.85 2.74
CA LEU A 68 11.23 -7.77 3.30
C LEU A 68 11.30 -8.44 4.68
N LYS A 69 12.48 -8.94 5.05
CA LYS A 69 12.73 -9.44 6.41
C LYS A 69 12.80 -8.26 7.38
N THR A 70 12.28 -8.45 8.59
CA THR A 70 12.42 -7.49 9.71
C THR A 70 13.82 -7.59 10.32
N SER A 71 14.83 -7.10 9.61
CA SER A 71 16.24 -7.13 10.02
C SER A 71 16.97 -5.89 9.50
N GLY A 72 18.11 -5.58 10.06
CA GLY A 72 18.86 -4.37 9.70
C GLY A 72 18.16 -3.09 10.17
N LYS A 73 18.25 -2.04 9.40
CA LYS A 73 17.58 -0.77 9.70
C LYS A 73 16.06 -0.88 9.45
N ILE A 74 15.26 -0.21 10.26
CA ILE A 74 13.80 -0.11 10.09
C ILE A 74 13.47 0.32 8.66
N THR A 75 14.14 1.36 8.16
CA THR A 75 13.96 1.92 6.81
C THR A 75 14.81 1.25 5.74
N GLY A 76 15.56 0.20 6.09
CA GLY A 76 16.50 -0.45 5.16
C GLY A 76 15.77 -1.17 4.02
N ASP A 77 16.24 -0.96 2.79
CA ASP A 77 15.80 -1.58 1.55
C ASP A 77 14.33 -1.27 1.13
N CYS A 78 13.63 -0.38 1.85
CA CYS A 78 12.21 -0.07 1.59
C CYS A 78 11.89 1.43 1.47
N ARG A 79 12.90 2.28 1.24
CA ARG A 79 12.70 3.71 0.95
C ARG A 79 13.38 4.10 -0.36
N SER A 80 12.77 3.74 -1.45
CA SER A 80 13.23 4.15 -2.79
C SER A 80 12.79 5.58 -3.08
N GLY A 81 13.69 6.42 -3.62
CA GLY A 81 13.36 7.79 -4.03
C GLY A 81 12.35 7.89 -5.18
N ASN A 82 12.06 6.78 -5.85
CA ASN A 82 11.06 6.68 -6.92
C ASN A 82 9.89 5.76 -6.55
N PHE A 83 9.54 5.65 -5.28
CA PHE A 83 8.47 4.76 -4.79
C PHE A 83 7.12 4.99 -5.49
N LEU A 84 6.82 6.21 -5.93
CA LEU A 84 5.61 6.53 -6.70
C LEU A 84 5.48 5.74 -8.02
N LEU A 85 6.58 5.19 -8.53
CA LEU A 85 6.56 4.32 -9.72
C LEU A 85 6.30 2.85 -9.39
N THR A 86 6.37 2.48 -8.10
CA THR A 86 6.29 1.10 -7.62
C THR A 86 5.29 0.93 -6.47
N SER A 87 4.43 1.90 -6.24
CA SER A 87 3.40 1.84 -5.20
C SER A 87 2.01 2.03 -5.78
N ASN A 88 1.01 1.57 -5.04
CA ASN A 88 -0.39 1.70 -5.41
C ASN A 88 -1.24 2.00 -4.18
N THR A 89 -2.19 2.91 -4.32
CA THR A 89 -3.32 3.00 -3.40
C THR A 89 -4.45 2.14 -3.94
N LEU A 90 -4.79 1.08 -3.23
CA LEU A 90 -5.87 0.18 -3.62
C LEU A 90 -7.20 0.69 -3.07
N HIS A 91 -8.15 0.95 -3.94
CA HIS A 91 -9.46 1.49 -3.58
C HIS A 91 -10.56 0.45 -3.72
N ARG A 92 -11.42 0.37 -2.72
CA ARG A 92 -12.69 -0.36 -2.77
C ARG A 92 -13.78 0.45 -2.08
N TYR A 93 -14.98 0.49 -2.67
CA TYR A 93 -16.10 1.15 -2.03
C TYR A 93 -17.38 0.29 -2.08
N VAL A 94 -18.30 0.60 -1.18
CA VAL A 94 -19.64 0.05 -1.15
C VAL A 94 -20.61 1.12 -0.71
N CYS A 95 -21.79 1.14 -1.32
CA CYS A 95 -22.89 2.04 -0.93
C CYS A 95 -24.13 1.24 -0.54
N LYS A 96 -24.89 1.78 0.41
CA LYS A 96 -26.18 1.26 0.84
C LYS A 96 -27.19 2.40 0.95
N VAL A 97 -28.38 2.20 0.44
CA VAL A 97 -29.50 3.14 0.64
C VAL A 97 -30.31 2.69 1.86
N ALA A 98 -30.53 3.59 2.79
CA ALA A 98 -31.35 3.39 3.98
C ALA A 98 -32.08 4.69 4.34
N SER A 99 -33.37 4.62 4.67
CA SER A 99 -34.20 5.79 5.08
C SER A 99 -34.08 6.98 4.12
N GLY A 100 -34.04 6.73 2.81
CA GLY A 100 -33.94 7.76 1.77
C GLY A 100 -32.57 8.38 1.57
N ASN A 101 -31.54 7.96 2.32
CA ASN A 101 -30.17 8.42 2.17
C ASN A 101 -29.27 7.33 1.59
N GLN A 102 -28.28 7.73 0.79
CA GLN A 102 -27.19 6.88 0.32
C GLN A 102 -25.99 7.03 1.26
N TYR A 103 -25.57 5.94 1.86
CA TYR A 103 -24.37 5.84 2.70
C TYR A 103 -23.30 5.07 1.94
N CYS A 104 -22.11 5.64 1.80
CA CYS A 104 -20.99 4.96 1.17
C CYS A 104 -19.78 4.91 2.11
N ALA A 105 -19.04 3.80 2.01
CA ALA A 105 -17.73 3.62 2.61
C ALA A 105 -16.69 3.44 1.50
N HIS A 106 -15.64 4.25 1.51
CA HIS A 106 -14.53 4.22 0.56
C HIS A 106 -13.27 3.85 1.32
N PHE A 107 -12.71 2.66 1.05
CA PHE A 107 -11.48 2.17 1.67
C PHE A 107 -10.31 2.35 0.70
N TYR A 108 -9.21 2.89 1.20
CA TYR A 108 -7.96 3.13 0.49
C TYR A 108 -6.84 2.43 1.24
N ALA A 109 -6.27 1.39 0.65
CA ALA A 109 -5.28 0.56 1.29
C ALA A 109 -3.90 0.73 0.66
N LEU A 110 -2.88 0.74 1.52
CA LEU A 110 -1.48 0.77 1.18
C LEU A 110 -0.80 -0.53 1.63
N TYR A 111 0.21 -0.94 0.89
CA TYR A 111 1.05 -2.07 1.22
C TYR A 111 2.48 -1.62 1.49
N PHE A 112 3.07 -2.16 2.56
CA PHE A 112 4.47 -1.97 2.90
C PHE A 112 5.17 -3.33 2.98
N GLU A 113 6.41 -3.42 2.50
CA GLU A 113 7.14 -4.70 2.41
C GLU A 113 7.55 -5.26 3.75
N LYS A 114 7.68 -4.43 4.76
CA LYS A 114 7.86 -4.79 6.18
C LYS A 114 7.36 -3.69 7.09
N ASP A 115 6.98 -4.07 8.30
CA ASP A 115 6.85 -3.19 9.45
C ASP A 115 7.76 -3.70 10.55
N GLN A 116 8.87 -3.01 10.78
CA GLN A 116 9.93 -3.43 11.70
C GLN A 116 9.92 -2.61 12.97
N LEU A 117 10.01 -3.31 14.12
CA LEU A 117 9.91 -2.68 15.43
C LEU A 117 11.19 -1.96 15.86
N PHE A 118 12.36 -2.63 15.75
CA PHE A 118 13.64 -2.09 16.19
C PHE A 118 14.71 -2.17 15.12
N ASN A 119 15.59 -1.18 15.09
CA ASN A 119 16.80 -1.24 14.26
C ASN A 119 17.69 -2.41 14.73
N TYR A 120 18.13 -3.24 13.78
CA TYR A 120 19.05 -4.36 13.94
C TYR A 120 18.54 -5.54 14.80
N PHE A 121 17.61 -5.32 15.71
CA PHE A 121 17.06 -6.36 16.58
C PHE A 121 15.79 -7.03 16.04
N GLY A 122 15.26 -6.50 14.92
CA GLY A 122 14.05 -7.06 14.29
C GLY A 122 12.77 -6.73 15.06
N GLY A 123 11.90 -7.74 15.19
CA GLY A 123 10.53 -7.56 15.68
C GLY A 123 9.60 -6.95 14.61
N GLY A 124 8.32 -7.00 14.84
CA GLY A 124 7.32 -6.63 13.84
C GLY A 124 7.04 -7.77 12.85
N HIS A 125 6.64 -7.46 11.65
CA HIS A 125 6.22 -8.44 10.65
C HIS A 125 6.65 -8.06 9.22
N ARG A 126 6.81 -9.09 8.42
CA ARG A 126 6.88 -8.97 6.97
C ARG A 126 5.47 -8.74 6.45
N HIS A 127 5.33 -7.91 5.44
CA HIS A 127 4.06 -7.45 4.88
C HIS A 127 3.23 -6.66 5.90
N ASP A 128 2.93 -5.45 5.56
CA ASP A 128 2.03 -4.61 6.30
C ASP A 128 0.96 -4.04 5.38
N TRP A 129 -0.29 -4.04 5.84
CA TRP A 129 -1.42 -3.50 5.14
C TRP A 129 -2.15 -2.53 6.05
N GLU A 130 -2.12 -1.27 5.66
CA GLU A 130 -2.84 -0.22 6.35
C GLU A 130 -3.89 0.40 5.43
N HIS A 131 -4.96 0.89 6.00
CA HIS A 131 -6.02 1.51 5.22
C HIS A 131 -6.63 2.73 5.91
N ALA A 132 -7.01 3.70 5.09
CA ALA A 132 -7.89 4.80 5.47
C ALA A 132 -9.28 4.54 4.90
N ALA A 133 -10.31 5.12 5.53
CA ALA A 133 -11.65 5.10 4.99
C ALA A 133 -12.29 6.49 5.03
N VAL A 134 -13.02 6.83 3.98
CA VAL A 134 -13.85 8.02 3.89
C VAL A 134 -15.31 7.60 3.82
N TRP A 135 -16.12 8.15 4.70
CA TRP A 135 -17.54 7.83 4.82
C TRP A 135 -18.37 9.00 4.31
N THR A 136 -19.31 8.71 3.42
CA THR A 136 -20.18 9.75 2.86
C THR A 136 -21.64 9.45 3.09
N THR A 137 -22.44 10.51 3.19
CA THR A 137 -23.90 10.46 3.13
C THR A 137 -24.35 11.38 2.00
N ASN A 138 -25.04 10.84 1.00
CA ASN A 138 -25.47 11.56 -0.20
C ASN A 138 -24.33 12.31 -0.89
N GLY A 139 -23.14 11.69 -0.95
CA GLY A 139 -21.92 12.25 -1.55
C GLY A 139 -21.14 13.24 -0.67
N THR A 140 -21.67 13.62 0.50
CA THR A 140 -20.98 14.51 1.44
C THR A 140 -20.17 13.69 2.45
N VAL A 141 -18.90 14.03 2.65
CA VAL A 141 -18.04 13.38 3.67
C VAL A 141 -18.59 13.66 5.06
N THR A 142 -18.84 12.60 5.81
CA THR A 142 -19.37 12.68 7.19
C THR A 142 -18.36 12.23 8.23
N HIS A 143 -17.54 11.25 7.91
CA HIS A 143 -16.50 10.71 8.80
C HIS A 143 -15.28 10.31 7.99
N GLY A 144 -14.13 10.22 8.68
CA GLY A 144 -12.92 9.58 8.21
C GLY A 144 -12.44 8.56 9.22
N SER A 145 -11.72 7.54 8.74
CA SER A 145 -11.14 6.51 9.58
C SER A 145 -9.74 6.17 9.13
N TYR A 146 -8.95 5.61 10.05
CA TYR A 146 -7.66 4.98 9.75
C TYR A 146 -7.50 3.68 10.53
N SER A 147 -6.75 2.74 9.98
CA SER A 147 -6.34 1.51 10.69
C SER A 147 -5.10 1.74 11.52
N ALA A 148 -5.05 1.12 12.69
CA ALA A 148 -3.86 1.04 13.54
C ALA A 148 -3.92 -0.22 14.40
N HIS A 149 -2.93 -1.09 14.28
CA HIS A 149 -2.77 -2.31 15.10
C HIS A 149 -4.01 -3.23 15.13
N GLY A 150 -4.74 -3.31 14.01
CA GLY A 150 -5.94 -4.13 13.89
C GLY A 150 -7.25 -3.43 14.26
N ASP A 151 -7.19 -2.23 14.81
CA ASP A 151 -8.36 -1.41 15.13
C ASP A 151 -8.65 -0.37 14.03
N LEU A 152 -9.88 0.14 14.01
CA LEU A 152 -10.31 1.21 13.14
C LEU A 152 -10.72 2.43 13.97
N PHE A 153 -10.00 3.53 13.86
CA PHE A 153 -10.27 4.79 14.56
C PHE A 153 -11.04 5.74 13.66
N THR A 154 -12.17 6.23 14.12
CA THR A 154 -13.08 7.05 13.32
C THR A 154 -13.35 8.39 14.00
N LYS A 155 -13.40 9.47 13.20
CA LYS A 155 -13.81 10.81 13.64
C LYS A 155 -14.82 11.42 12.68
N PRO A 156 -15.70 12.32 13.17
CA PRO A 156 -16.59 13.10 12.31
C PRO A 156 -15.79 14.09 11.44
N ALA A 157 -16.33 14.43 10.28
CA ALA A 157 -15.67 15.30 9.30
C ALA A 157 -15.24 16.67 9.89
N SER A 158 -15.98 17.20 10.87
CA SER A 158 -15.65 18.45 11.54
C SER A 158 -14.34 18.43 12.36
N GLU A 159 -13.81 17.25 12.66
CA GLU A 159 -12.57 17.06 13.43
C GLU A 159 -11.42 16.55 12.57
N LEU A 160 -11.63 16.41 11.27
CA LEU A 160 -10.64 15.81 10.36
C LEU A 160 -9.75 16.86 9.71
N PRO A 161 -8.46 16.55 9.53
CA PRO A 161 -7.57 17.37 8.71
C PRO A 161 -7.84 17.10 7.23
N PHE A 162 -8.04 18.15 6.45
CA PHE A 162 -8.21 18.07 5.00
C PHE A 162 -7.16 18.93 4.29
N GLU A 163 -6.79 18.49 3.08
CA GLU A 163 -6.13 19.27 2.06
C GLU A 163 -7.07 19.37 0.86
N GLY A 164 -7.69 20.51 0.66
CA GLY A 164 -8.84 20.62 -0.25
C GLY A 164 -10.00 19.72 0.21
N SER A 165 -10.37 18.73 -0.59
CA SER A 165 -11.36 17.69 -0.25
C SER A 165 -10.76 16.39 0.28
N HIS A 166 -9.44 16.27 0.29
CA HIS A 166 -8.72 15.05 0.58
C HIS A 166 -8.42 14.92 2.08
N LEU A 167 -8.81 13.79 2.68
CA LEU A 167 -8.47 13.46 4.07
C LEU A 167 -6.95 13.27 4.20
N LYS A 168 -6.31 13.95 5.16
CA LYS A 168 -4.87 13.85 5.42
C LYS A 168 -4.57 12.73 6.41
N ILE A 169 -3.76 11.76 5.99
CA ILE A 169 -3.36 10.59 6.77
C ILE A 169 -1.82 10.51 6.81
N VAL A 170 -1.29 10.08 7.95
CA VAL A 170 0.16 9.87 8.14
C VAL A 170 0.42 8.41 8.49
N TYR A 171 1.40 7.81 7.85
CA TYR A 171 1.99 6.53 8.26
C TYR A 171 3.25 6.83 9.08
N HIS A 172 3.26 6.38 10.33
CA HIS A 172 4.29 6.73 11.29
C HIS A 172 4.57 5.57 12.27
N LYS A 173 5.72 5.61 12.90
CA LYS A 173 6.01 4.71 14.01
C LYS A 173 5.20 5.10 15.24
N ASP A 174 4.37 4.19 15.73
CA ASP A 174 3.51 4.45 16.90
C ASP A 174 4.23 4.10 18.21
N GLY A 175 5.00 5.06 18.70
CA GLY A 175 5.73 4.93 19.96
C GLY A 175 6.73 3.77 19.97
N ILE A 176 6.54 2.81 20.86
CA ILE A 176 7.39 1.61 21.00
C ILE A 176 6.83 0.39 20.24
N THR A 177 5.72 0.56 19.50
CA THR A 177 5.10 -0.48 18.68
C THR A 177 5.55 -0.41 17.23
N THR A 178 4.90 -1.14 16.34
CA THR A 178 5.08 -1.07 14.90
C THR A 178 4.48 0.22 14.31
N HIS A 179 4.53 0.39 12.99
CA HIS A 179 3.93 1.55 12.34
C HIS A 179 2.40 1.39 12.25
N ALA A 180 1.73 2.50 12.09
CA ALA A 180 0.29 2.56 11.91
C ALA A 180 -0.10 3.85 11.16
N LEU A 181 -1.34 3.95 10.74
CA LEU A 181 -1.90 5.21 10.26
C LEU A 181 -2.43 6.05 11.41
N ARG A 182 -2.49 7.35 11.19
CA ARG A 182 -3.18 8.34 12.03
C ARG A 182 -3.67 9.51 11.19
N PHE A 183 -4.55 10.34 11.73
CA PHE A 183 -4.86 11.63 11.11
C PHE A 183 -3.66 12.57 11.22
N ALA A 184 -3.41 13.32 10.14
CA ALA A 184 -2.31 14.28 10.09
C ALA A 184 -2.51 15.45 11.07
N LYS A 185 -1.40 16.05 11.51
CA LYS A 185 -1.38 17.34 12.16
C LYS A 185 -1.31 18.45 11.11
N SER A 186 -1.52 19.70 11.53
CA SER A 186 -1.61 20.84 10.61
C SER A 186 -0.35 21.15 9.81
N ASN A 187 0.80 20.68 10.26
CA ASN A 187 2.11 20.95 9.64
C ASN A 187 2.69 19.76 8.85
N GLU A 188 1.92 18.73 8.63
CA GLU A 188 2.35 17.54 7.89
C GLU A 188 1.88 17.63 6.43
N TYR A 189 2.76 17.30 5.50
CA TYR A 189 2.59 17.42 4.06
C TYR A 189 2.49 16.06 3.42
N ALA A 190 1.61 15.93 2.42
CA ALA A 190 1.40 14.69 1.71
C ALA A 190 2.46 14.45 0.63
N GLU A 191 2.87 13.20 0.49
CA GLU A 191 3.77 12.73 -0.57
C GLU A 191 3.05 11.92 -1.64
N ASN A 192 1.91 11.34 -1.35
CA ASN A 192 1.01 10.53 -2.17
C ASN A 192 1.65 9.46 -3.06
N PRO A 193 1.33 8.19 -2.87
CA PRO A 193 1.66 7.12 -3.80
C PRO A 193 0.75 7.13 -5.04
#